data_723a3d07d110f1379db653e1c3998196
#
_entry.id   723a3d07d110f1379db653e1c3998196
#
_cell.length_a   1.000
_cell.length_b   1.000
_cell.length_c   1.000
_cell.angle_alpha   90.00
_cell.angle_beta   90.00
_cell.angle_gamma   90.00
#
_symmetry.space_group_name_H-M   'P 1'
#
loop_
_entity.id
_entity.type
_entity.pdbx_description
1 polymer ?
#
loop_
_entity_poly.entity_id
_entity_poly.type
_entity_poly.pdbx_seq_one_letter_code
_entity_poly.pdbx_strand_id
1 'polypeptide(L)'
;MRAFMCEQFCNFAPAFCKIIINFIQSSMNQYETVFILTPVLSDEQMKETVAKFKKLLTDNGAEILNEEAWGLKKMAYAIQKKSTGFYCLLEFKAEPSLINKLEVNYRRDEKVIRFMTVKLDKYAAEYAIKRKNKYAKKSEEA
;
A
#
# COMPACT_ATOMS: atom_id res chain seq x y z
N MET A 1 -11.35 15.23 -11.82
CA MET A 1 -12.62 15.85 -12.22
C MET A 1 -13.87 15.12 -11.67
N ARG A 2 -13.79 14.46 -10.49
CA ARG A 2 -14.94 13.77 -9.83
C ARG A 2 -15.28 14.27 -8.43
N ALA A 3 -14.47 15.13 -7.84
CA ALA A 3 -14.74 15.72 -6.52
C ALA A 3 -15.66 16.95 -6.55
N PHE A 4 -15.82 17.58 -7.72
CA PHE A 4 -16.60 18.85 -7.85
C PHE A 4 -18.11 18.66 -7.98
N MET A 5 -18.60 17.42 -8.20
CA MET A 5 -20.05 17.19 -8.34
C MET A 5 -20.77 16.88 -7.01
N CYS A 6 -20.05 16.72 -5.91
CA CYS A 6 -20.68 16.39 -4.62
C CYS A 6 -21.14 17.62 -3.82
N GLU A 7 -20.61 18.81 -4.09
CA GLU A 7 -20.95 20.01 -3.32
C GLU A 7 -22.32 20.63 -3.68
N GLN A 8 -22.84 20.38 -4.88
CA GLN A 8 -24.10 20.98 -5.33
C GLN A 8 -25.36 20.21 -4.90
N PHE A 9 -25.24 18.97 -4.41
CA PHE A 9 -26.38 18.17 -3.94
C PHE A 9 -26.53 18.08 -2.41
N CYS A 10 -25.63 18.69 -1.64
CA CYS A 10 -25.61 18.60 -0.17
C CYS A 10 -26.66 19.44 0.58
N ASN A 11 -27.52 20.20 -0.12
CA ASN A 11 -28.50 21.05 0.56
C ASN A 11 -29.80 20.35 0.94
N PHE A 12 -30.04 19.08 0.58
CA PHE A 12 -31.35 18.46 0.82
C PHE A 12 -31.37 17.25 1.79
N ALA A 13 -30.25 16.65 2.18
CA ALA A 13 -30.27 15.65 3.28
C ALA A 13 -28.87 15.36 3.85
N PRO A 14 -28.40 16.03 4.90
CA PRO A 14 -27.09 15.75 5.52
C PRO A 14 -27.00 14.33 6.13
N ALA A 15 -28.13 13.72 6.45
CA ALA A 15 -28.18 12.34 6.96
C ALA A 15 -27.88 11.28 5.88
N PHE A 16 -28.35 11.49 4.66
CA PHE A 16 -28.14 10.52 3.56
C PHE A 16 -26.68 10.49 3.10
N CYS A 17 -26.01 11.65 3.07
CA CYS A 17 -24.60 11.74 2.71
C CYS A 17 -23.70 11.00 3.73
N LYS A 18 -24.00 11.13 5.03
CA LYS A 18 -23.29 10.41 6.09
C LYS A 18 -23.48 8.87 6.00
N ILE A 19 -24.68 8.43 5.63
CA ILE A 19 -24.97 6.99 5.47
C ILE A 19 -24.19 6.40 4.29
N ILE A 20 -24.13 7.12 3.16
CA ILE A 20 -23.39 6.67 1.97
C ILE A 20 -21.88 6.65 2.25
N ILE A 21 -21.34 7.67 2.91
CA ILE A 21 -19.92 7.73 3.29
C ILE A 21 -19.58 6.59 4.26
N ASN A 22 -20.42 6.32 5.25
CA ASN A 22 -20.23 5.22 6.19
C ASN A 22 -20.36 3.84 5.50
N PHE A 23 -21.22 3.70 4.48
CA PHE A 23 -21.37 2.46 3.72
C PHE A 23 -20.14 2.19 2.84
N ILE A 24 -19.56 3.21 2.24
CA ILE A 24 -18.31 3.12 1.47
C ILE A 24 -17.12 2.80 2.39
N GLN A 25 -17.06 3.41 3.58
CA GLN A 25 -16.01 3.13 4.57
C GLN A 25 -16.11 1.73 5.19
N SER A 26 -17.30 1.13 5.25
CA SER A 26 -17.47 -0.22 5.81
C SER A 26 -16.93 -1.34 4.91
N SER A 27 -16.65 -1.06 3.64
CA SER A 27 -16.06 -2.03 2.69
C SER A 27 -14.53 -1.95 2.59
N MET A 28 -13.90 -0.94 3.18
CA MET A 28 -12.44 -0.80 3.15
C MET A 28 -11.78 -1.74 4.16
N ASN A 29 -10.93 -2.62 3.65
CA ASN A 29 -10.08 -3.49 4.46
C ASN A 29 -8.66 -2.95 4.50
N GLN A 30 -7.94 -3.30 5.57
CA GLN A 30 -6.51 -3.00 5.66
C GLN A 30 -5.69 -4.14 5.05
N TYR A 31 -4.74 -3.78 4.21
CA TYR A 31 -3.85 -4.69 3.52
C TYR A 31 -2.41 -4.29 3.76
N GLU A 32 -1.55 -5.30 3.75
CA GLU A 32 -0.10 -5.16 3.74
C GLU A 32 0.42 -5.84 2.48
N THR A 33 1.23 -5.15 1.69
CA THR A 33 1.91 -5.74 0.54
C THR A 33 3.40 -5.61 0.71
N VAL A 34 4.10 -6.73 0.52
CA VAL A 34 5.56 -6.78 0.45
C VAL A 34 5.94 -7.18 -0.97
N PHE A 35 6.79 -6.41 -1.60
CA PHE A 35 7.31 -6.73 -2.92
C PHE A 35 8.82 -6.58 -2.99
N ILE A 36 9.42 -7.40 -3.84
CA ILE A 36 10.86 -7.48 -4.02
C ILE A 36 11.18 -6.97 -5.42
N LEU A 37 12.00 -5.92 -5.48
CA LEU A 37 12.50 -5.36 -6.73
C LEU A 37 13.86 -5.95 -7.08
N THR A 38 14.16 -5.94 -8.38
CA THR A 38 15.45 -6.43 -8.90
C THR A 38 16.63 -5.61 -8.35
N PRO A 39 17.76 -6.26 -8.00
CA PRO A 39 18.93 -5.57 -7.45
C PRO A 39 19.69 -4.72 -8.48
N VAL A 40 19.35 -4.81 -9.76
CA VAL A 40 20.01 -4.08 -10.85
C VAL A 40 19.56 -2.62 -10.92
N LEU A 41 18.47 -2.26 -10.20
CA LEU A 41 17.93 -0.90 -10.22
C LEU A 41 18.82 0.06 -9.42
N SER A 42 18.95 1.28 -9.92
CA SER A 42 19.48 2.39 -9.13
C SER A 42 18.48 2.81 -8.04
N ASP A 43 18.98 3.50 -7.01
CA ASP A 43 18.11 3.99 -5.93
C ASP A 43 17.01 4.94 -6.43
N GLU A 44 17.28 5.70 -7.48
CA GLU A 44 16.31 6.57 -8.13
C GLU A 44 15.20 5.74 -8.82
N GLN A 45 15.58 4.74 -9.60
CA GLN A 45 14.63 3.84 -10.28
C GLN A 45 13.79 3.03 -9.29
N MET A 46 14.36 2.66 -8.14
CA MET A 46 13.63 2.02 -7.06
C MET A 46 12.54 2.96 -6.51
N LYS A 47 12.90 4.21 -6.19
CA LYS A 47 11.95 5.23 -5.70
C LYS A 47 10.85 5.52 -6.71
N GLU A 48 11.19 5.64 -7.99
CA GLU A 48 10.21 5.82 -9.08
C GLU A 48 9.23 4.66 -9.17
N THR A 49 9.73 3.42 -9.06
CA THR A 49 8.88 2.22 -9.11
C THR A 49 7.93 2.16 -7.92
N VAL A 50 8.41 2.45 -6.71
CA VAL A 50 7.58 2.54 -5.51
C VAL A 50 6.54 3.66 -5.67
N ALA A 51 6.94 4.84 -6.15
CA ALA A 51 6.04 5.97 -6.40
C ALA A 51 4.95 5.63 -7.43
N LYS A 52 5.28 4.87 -8.49
CA LYS A 52 4.32 4.36 -9.47
C LYS A 52 3.23 3.51 -8.82
N PHE A 53 3.59 2.57 -7.94
CA PHE A 53 2.61 1.73 -7.26
C PHE A 53 1.81 2.51 -6.23
N LYS A 54 2.42 3.45 -5.51
CA LYS A 54 1.72 4.37 -4.61
C LYS A 54 0.68 5.20 -5.36
N LYS A 55 1.06 5.77 -6.50
CA LYS A 55 0.15 6.54 -7.35
C LYS A 55 -1.02 5.69 -7.83
N LEU A 56 -0.75 4.45 -8.28
CA LEU A 56 -1.79 3.51 -8.69
C LEU A 56 -2.79 3.25 -7.55
N LEU A 57 -2.33 3.05 -6.32
CA LEU A 57 -3.17 2.87 -5.14
C LEU A 57 -4.01 4.11 -4.87
N THR A 58 -3.40 5.30 -4.83
CA THR A 58 -4.08 6.57 -4.56
C THR A 58 -5.10 6.92 -5.64
N ASP A 59 -4.77 6.73 -6.92
CA ASP A 59 -5.67 7.00 -8.06
C ASP A 59 -6.94 6.12 -8.04
N ASN A 60 -6.85 4.94 -7.42
CA ASN A 60 -7.99 4.05 -7.21
C ASN A 60 -8.65 4.18 -5.83
N GLY A 61 -8.34 5.23 -5.08
CA GLY A 61 -9.00 5.57 -3.82
C GLY A 61 -8.49 4.79 -2.60
N ALA A 62 -7.30 4.20 -2.67
CA ALA A 62 -6.66 3.60 -1.50
C ALA A 62 -6.00 4.67 -0.62
N GLU A 63 -6.06 4.47 0.70
CA GLU A 63 -5.38 5.29 1.69
C GLU A 63 -4.09 4.59 2.13
N ILE A 64 -2.93 5.20 1.87
CA ILE A 64 -1.64 4.67 2.28
C ILE A 64 -1.41 5.02 3.75
N LEU A 65 -1.18 4.01 4.59
CA LEU A 65 -0.97 4.15 6.02
C LEU A 65 0.52 4.19 6.39
N ASN A 66 1.31 3.33 5.75
CA ASN A 66 2.73 3.20 6.05
C ASN A 66 3.52 2.76 4.83
N GLU A 67 4.79 3.16 4.79
CA GLU A 67 5.76 2.76 3.78
C GLU A 67 7.09 2.47 4.46
N GLU A 68 7.63 1.29 4.22
CA GLU A 68 8.95 0.90 4.72
C GLU A 68 9.81 0.38 3.56
N ALA A 69 10.95 0.99 3.35
CA ALA A 69 11.98 0.48 2.45
C ALA A 69 13.04 -0.25 3.29
N TRP A 70 13.07 -1.58 3.20
CA TRP A 70 14.04 -2.39 3.97
C TRP A 70 15.41 -2.46 3.30
N GLY A 71 15.53 -1.88 2.11
CA GLY A 71 16.76 -1.85 1.34
C GLY A 71 17.12 -3.20 0.69
N LEU A 72 18.36 -3.31 0.26
CA LEU A 72 18.89 -4.51 -0.38
C LEU A 72 19.13 -5.61 0.65
N LYS A 73 18.44 -6.74 0.48
CA LYS A 73 18.60 -7.92 1.35
C LYS A 73 18.83 -9.19 0.54
N LYS A 74 19.54 -10.14 1.14
CA LYS A 74 19.74 -11.48 0.58
C LYS A 74 18.45 -12.28 0.74
N MET A 75 18.01 -12.92 -0.34
CA MET A 75 16.87 -13.83 -0.33
C MET A 75 17.29 -15.20 0.21
N ALA A 76 16.34 -15.95 0.79
CA ALA A 76 16.60 -17.30 1.29
C ALA A 76 17.00 -18.30 0.18
N TYR A 77 16.48 -18.07 -1.02
CA TYR A 77 16.79 -18.85 -2.23
C TYR A 77 16.83 -17.92 -3.45
N ALA A 78 17.56 -18.36 -4.47
CA ALA A 78 17.67 -17.58 -5.70
C ALA A 78 16.37 -17.63 -6.52
N ILE A 79 15.89 -16.48 -6.95
CA ILE A 79 14.75 -16.34 -7.85
C ILE A 79 15.26 -15.68 -9.14
N GLN A 80 14.98 -16.28 -10.30
CA GLN A 80 15.47 -15.80 -11.61
C GLN A 80 17.00 -15.57 -11.62
N LYS A 81 17.76 -16.51 -11.03
CA LYS A 81 19.23 -16.44 -10.89
C LYS A 81 19.74 -15.24 -10.06
N LYS A 82 18.87 -14.54 -9.31
CA LYS A 82 19.22 -13.44 -8.41
C LYS A 82 19.11 -13.90 -6.96
N SER A 83 20.14 -13.63 -6.16
CA SER A 83 20.20 -14.00 -4.73
C SER A 83 19.88 -12.84 -3.79
N THR A 84 19.80 -11.62 -4.33
CA THR A 84 19.50 -10.39 -3.58
C THR A 84 18.36 -9.62 -4.22
N GLY A 85 17.69 -8.75 -3.46
CA GLY A 85 16.62 -7.89 -3.97
C GLY A 85 16.32 -6.75 -3.00
N PHE A 86 15.71 -5.69 -3.51
CA PHE A 86 15.21 -4.59 -2.70
C PHE A 86 13.83 -4.93 -2.16
N TYR A 87 13.69 -4.95 -0.84
CA TYR A 87 12.43 -5.23 -0.16
C TYR A 87 11.72 -3.93 0.17
N CYS A 88 10.47 -3.84 -0.24
CA CYS A 88 9.58 -2.72 0.07
C CYS A 88 8.28 -3.24 0.66
N LEU A 89 7.80 -2.58 1.70
CA LEU A 89 6.53 -2.85 2.35
C LEU A 89 5.63 -1.62 2.23
N LEU A 90 4.38 -1.83 1.85
CA LEU A 90 3.33 -0.82 1.85
C LEU A 90 2.12 -1.32 2.64
N GLU A 91 1.67 -0.54 3.62
CA GLU A 91 0.41 -0.75 4.32
C GLU A 91 -0.62 0.26 3.81
N PHE A 92 -1.79 -0.20 3.46
CA PHE A 92 -2.85 0.65 2.91
C PHE A 92 -4.24 0.12 3.21
N LYS A 93 -5.22 1.01 3.19
CA LYS A 93 -6.64 0.66 3.21
C LYS A 93 -7.20 0.76 1.81
N ALA A 94 -7.90 -0.27 1.38
CA ALA A 94 -8.48 -0.30 0.06
C ALA A 94 -9.71 -1.19 -0.02
N GLU A 95 -10.46 -1.03 -1.10
CA GLU A 95 -11.51 -1.94 -1.50
C GLU A 95 -10.93 -3.27 -2.02
N PRO A 96 -11.55 -4.43 -1.75
CA PRO A 96 -11.06 -5.73 -2.23
C PRO A 96 -10.85 -5.83 -3.74
N SER A 97 -11.66 -5.14 -4.52
CA SER A 97 -11.57 -5.10 -6.00
C SER A 97 -10.24 -4.53 -6.51
N LEU A 98 -9.62 -3.63 -5.75
CA LEU A 98 -8.36 -2.99 -6.10
C LEU A 98 -7.18 -3.96 -6.03
N ILE A 99 -7.22 -4.94 -5.12
CA ILE A 99 -6.12 -5.88 -4.92
C ILE A 99 -5.81 -6.66 -6.20
N ASN A 100 -6.83 -7.15 -6.90
CA ASN A 100 -6.64 -7.84 -8.17
C ASN A 100 -5.94 -6.95 -9.21
N LYS A 101 -6.30 -5.68 -9.29
CA LYS A 101 -5.67 -4.72 -10.21
C LYS A 101 -4.20 -4.48 -9.84
N LEU A 102 -3.91 -4.35 -8.54
CA LEU A 102 -2.56 -4.17 -8.03
C LEU A 102 -1.67 -5.38 -8.35
N GLU A 103 -2.15 -6.60 -8.08
CA GLU A 103 -1.41 -7.82 -8.37
C GLU A 103 -1.14 -8.02 -9.86
N VAL A 104 -2.09 -7.68 -10.73
CA VAL A 104 -1.88 -7.72 -12.18
C VAL A 104 -0.76 -6.74 -12.60
N ASN A 105 -0.72 -5.56 -11.98
CA ASN A 105 0.35 -4.59 -12.26
C ASN A 105 1.71 -5.08 -11.76
N TYR A 106 1.78 -5.72 -10.58
CA TYR A 106 3.01 -6.34 -10.10
C TYR A 106 3.51 -7.43 -11.04
N ARG A 107 2.62 -8.29 -11.58
CA ARG A 107 2.99 -9.36 -12.52
C ARG A 107 3.47 -8.85 -13.87
N ARG A 108 2.97 -7.69 -14.30
CA ARG A 108 3.35 -7.06 -15.58
C ARG A 108 4.65 -6.29 -15.50
N ASP A 109 5.08 -5.89 -14.31
CA ASP A 109 6.29 -5.10 -14.13
C ASP A 109 7.50 -6.02 -13.97
N GLU A 110 8.40 -6.01 -14.96
CA GLU A 110 9.62 -6.83 -14.97
C GLU A 110 10.60 -6.48 -13.85
N LYS A 111 10.45 -5.30 -13.24
CA LYS A 111 11.24 -4.87 -12.09
C LYS A 111 10.86 -5.60 -10.81
N VAL A 112 9.65 -6.15 -10.72
CA VAL A 112 9.14 -6.89 -9.57
C VAL A 112 9.47 -8.37 -9.72
N ILE A 113 10.32 -8.90 -8.85
CA ILE A 113 10.68 -10.33 -8.82
C ILE A 113 9.57 -11.15 -8.17
N ARG A 114 9.08 -10.66 -7.04
CA ARG A 114 8.05 -11.35 -6.23
C ARG A 114 7.26 -10.32 -5.43
N PHE A 115 6.00 -10.63 -5.18
CA PHE A 115 5.14 -9.85 -4.30
C PHE A 115 4.27 -10.77 -3.46
N MET A 116 3.78 -10.24 -2.35
CA MET A 116 2.82 -10.90 -1.47
C MET A 116 1.90 -9.83 -0.89
N THR A 117 0.60 -10.01 -1.03
CA THR A 117 -0.42 -9.12 -0.46
C THR A 117 -1.24 -9.90 0.55
N VAL A 118 -1.37 -9.37 1.74
CA VAL A 118 -2.10 -9.99 2.86
C VAL A 118 -3.14 -9.02 3.38
N LYS A 119 -4.36 -9.53 3.61
CA LYS A 119 -5.39 -8.79 4.34
C LYS A 119 -5.07 -8.87 5.84
N LEU A 120 -5.01 -7.73 6.50
CA LEU A 120 -4.78 -7.67 7.95
C LEU A 120 -6.09 -7.88 8.70
N ASP A 121 -6.03 -8.75 9.71
CA ASP A 121 -7.08 -8.88 10.70
C ASP A 121 -7.07 -7.69 11.66
N LYS A 122 -8.16 -7.49 12.37
CA LYS A 122 -8.31 -6.41 13.36
C LYS A 122 -7.15 -6.37 14.36
N TYR A 123 -6.74 -7.52 14.89
CA TYR A 123 -5.64 -7.63 15.84
C TYR A 123 -4.28 -7.32 15.21
N ALA A 124 -4.05 -7.76 13.98
CA ALA A 124 -2.85 -7.48 13.23
C ALA A 124 -2.73 -5.98 12.89
N ALA A 125 -3.85 -5.33 12.53
CA ALA A 125 -3.90 -3.90 12.30
C ALA A 125 -3.57 -3.09 13.56
N GLU A 126 -4.12 -3.46 14.72
CA GLU A 126 -3.78 -2.83 16.01
C GLU A 126 -2.30 -3.02 16.36
N TYR A 127 -1.75 -4.20 16.12
CA TYR A 127 -0.33 -4.48 16.33
C TYR A 127 0.57 -3.65 15.42
N ALA A 128 0.21 -3.49 14.14
CA ALA A 128 0.95 -2.66 13.20
C ALA A 128 1.05 -1.21 13.68
N ILE A 129 -0.05 -0.65 14.20
CA ILE A 129 -0.06 0.71 14.79
C ILE A 129 0.87 0.79 16.01
N LYS A 130 0.80 -0.20 16.93
CA LYS A 130 1.65 -0.26 18.11
C LYS A 130 3.13 -0.37 17.74
N ARG A 131 3.45 -1.18 16.72
CA ARG A 131 4.80 -1.33 16.17
C ARG A 131 5.34 -0.01 15.65
N LYS A 132 4.57 0.69 14.82
CA LYS A 132 4.94 2.00 14.26
C LYS A 132 5.24 3.03 15.34
N ASN A 133 4.38 3.13 16.37
CA ASN A 133 4.57 4.06 17.48
C ASN A 133 5.83 3.75 18.30
N LYS A 134 6.17 2.46 18.45
CA LYS A 134 7.39 2.04 19.14
C LYS A 134 8.66 2.42 18.38
N TYR A 135 8.65 2.28 17.05
CA TYR A 135 9.79 2.67 16.22
C TYR A 135 9.96 4.19 16.15
N ALA A 136 8.85 4.95 16.06
CA ALA A 136 8.89 6.41 16.07
C ALA A 136 9.56 6.94 17.38
N LYS A 137 9.16 6.43 18.54
CA LYS A 137 9.78 6.81 19.82
C LYS A 137 11.27 6.47 19.88
N LYS A 138 11.68 5.32 19.34
CA LYS A 138 13.08 4.92 19.35
C LYS A 138 13.96 5.78 18.42
N SER A 139 13.41 6.35 17.36
CA SER A 139 14.11 7.26 16.46
C SER A 139 14.24 8.69 17.04
N GLU A 140 13.40 9.06 18.00
CA GLU A 140 13.48 10.34 18.71
C GLU A 140 14.48 10.30 19.89
N GLU A 141 14.78 9.09 20.40
CA GLU A 141 15.72 8.89 21.53
C GLU A 141 17.17 8.61 21.07
N ALA A 142 17.42 8.48 19.76
CA ALA A 142 18.74 8.19 19.18
C ALA A 142 19.33 9.40 18.46
#